data_b27ae031e6509e46280a24fb06d096a4
#
_entry.id   b27ae031e6509e46280a24fb06d096a4
#
_cell.length_a   1.000
_cell.length_b   1.000
_cell.length_c   1.000
_cell.angle_alpha   90.00
_cell.angle_beta   90.00
_cell.angle_gamma   90.00
#
_symmetry.space_group_name_H-M   'P 1'
#
loop_
_entity.id
_entity.type
_entity.pdbx_description
1 polymer ?
#
loop_
_entity_poly.entity_id
_entity_poly.type
_entity_poly.pdbx_seq_one_letter_code
_entity_poly.pdbx_strand_id
1 'polypeptide(L)'
;MNKKIPTFYALCFILLAIFCIIMVSVFFRLNPTKSVITENKTEPIIVIDAGHGGEDGGAVSESGVLEKDINLSISNNSADLLKIFGYKVVQTRTDDVSLDNGEDSVHSRKVADLKKRLEIFNSDKNNIVISIHQNKFSQSKYYGTQIFYSPNNSQSQNLAECIRNSVKKSLQPDNERQCKKADGSIYLLKKAENPSVIVECGFISNPDELAKLQSDEYQKEMATAIITGFLDYTHQ
;
A
#
# COMPACT_ATOMS: atom_id res chain seq x y z
N MET A 1 -11.31 -40.00 54.60
CA MET A 1 -10.03 -39.69 55.22
C MET A 1 -9.54 -38.33 54.69
N ASN A 2 -9.82 -37.24 55.42
CA ASN A 2 -9.29 -35.92 55.06
C ASN A 2 -7.84 -35.82 55.55
N LYS A 3 -6.88 -35.92 54.66
CA LYS A 3 -5.47 -35.62 54.98
C LYS A 3 -5.34 -34.11 55.13
N LYS A 4 -5.23 -33.63 56.38
CA LYS A 4 -4.87 -32.23 56.68
C LYS A 4 -3.46 -31.98 56.12
N ILE A 5 -3.33 -31.03 55.20
CA ILE A 5 -2.02 -30.55 54.71
C ILE A 5 -1.30 -30.00 55.94
N PRO A 6 -0.09 -30.47 56.31
CA PRO A 6 0.63 -29.96 57.48
C PRO A 6 0.82 -28.45 57.35
N THR A 7 0.55 -27.72 58.43
CA THR A 7 0.63 -26.25 58.49
C THR A 7 1.95 -25.69 57.96
N PHE A 8 3.03 -26.47 58.06
CA PHE A 8 4.34 -26.15 57.49
C PHE A 8 4.29 -25.96 55.97
N TYR A 9 3.66 -26.85 55.18
CA TYR A 9 3.56 -26.73 53.73
C TYR A 9 2.66 -25.57 53.30
N ALA A 10 1.60 -25.29 54.06
CA ALA A 10 0.75 -24.14 53.83
C ALA A 10 1.53 -22.82 53.99
N LEU A 11 2.38 -22.75 55.03
CA LEU A 11 3.24 -21.58 55.26
C LEU A 11 4.27 -21.41 54.14
N CYS A 12 4.89 -22.49 53.68
CA CYS A 12 5.83 -22.46 52.53
C CYS A 12 5.18 -21.97 51.23
N PHE A 13 3.94 -22.40 50.93
CA PHE A 13 3.19 -21.92 49.78
C PHE A 13 2.87 -20.42 49.86
N ILE A 14 2.48 -19.94 51.06
CA ILE A 14 2.20 -18.51 51.28
C ILE A 14 3.46 -17.67 51.06
N LEU A 15 4.60 -18.09 51.60
CA LEU A 15 5.87 -17.39 51.46
C LEU A 15 6.34 -17.38 50.02
N LEU A 16 6.16 -18.47 49.28
CA LEU A 16 6.48 -18.55 47.83
C LEU A 16 5.60 -17.62 47.02
N ALA A 17 4.30 -17.59 47.32
CA ALA A 17 3.37 -16.68 46.63
C ALA A 17 3.73 -15.19 46.86
N ILE A 18 4.06 -14.82 48.10
CA ILE A 18 4.52 -13.46 48.45
C ILE A 18 5.82 -13.14 47.69
N PHE A 19 6.77 -14.04 47.66
CA PHE A 19 8.01 -13.86 46.90
C PHE A 19 7.76 -13.65 45.43
N CYS A 20 6.88 -14.44 44.79
CA CYS A 20 6.50 -14.26 43.38
C CYS A 20 5.86 -12.89 43.12
N ILE A 21 4.95 -12.45 44.00
CA ILE A 21 4.31 -11.13 43.88
C ILE A 21 5.35 -10.00 43.98
N ILE A 22 6.29 -10.12 44.93
CA ILE A 22 7.38 -9.13 45.06
C ILE A 22 8.25 -9.12 43.79
N MET A 23 8.64 -10.28 43.29
CA MET A 23 9.47 -10.38 42.06
C MET A 23 8.76 -9.76 40.85
N VAL A 24 7.46 -10.05 40.67
CA VAL A 24 6.66 -9.44 39.59
C VAL A 24 6.58 -7.90 39.79
N SER A 25 6.36 -7.44 41.00
CA SER A 25 6.31 -5.99 41.27
C SER A 25 7.65 -5.30 41.03
N VAL A 26 8.77 -5.94 41.41
CA VAL A 26 10.12 -5.44 41.12
C VAL A 26 10.39 -5.44 39.59
N PHE A 27 10.00 -6.51 38.89
CA PHE A 27 10.13 -6.59 37.44
C PHE A 27 9.43 -5.43 36.72
N PHE A 28 8.17 -5.11 37.08
CA PHE A 28 7.45 -3.97 36.52
C PHE A 28 8.02 -2.61 36.93
N ARG A 29 8.63 -2.50 38.11
CA ARG A 29 9.31 -1.26 38.54
C ARG A 29 10.64 -1.05 37.79
N LEU A 30 11.40 -2.11 37.54
CA LEU A 30 12.67 -2.04 36.81
C LEU A 30 12.50 -1.93 35.29
N ASN A 31 11.37 -2.40 34.78
CA ASN A 31 10.99 -2.27 33.36
C ASN A 31 9.70 -1.41 33.27
N PRO A 32 9.79 -0.10 33.60
CA PRO A 32 8.64 0.76 33.36
C PRO A 32 8.27 0.67 31.89
N THR A 33 7.08 0.16 31.58
CA THR A 33 6.51 0.34 30.26
C THR A 33 6.56 1.83 29.98
N LYS A 34 7.46 2.27 29.09
CA LYS A 34 7.42 3.63 28.58
C LYS A 34 6.01 3.79 28.01
N SER A 35 5.20 4.62 28.69
CA SER A 35 4.00 5.13 28.05
C SER A 35 4.50 5.80 26.78
N VAL A 36 4.26 5.17 25.65
CA VAL A 36 4.38 5.86 24.39
C VAL A 36 3.29 6.93 24.48
N ILE A 37 3.72 8.14 24.86
CA ILE A 37 2.89 9.32 24.60
C ILE A 37 2.87 9.35 23.08
N THR A 38 1.86 8.71 22.51
CA THR A 38 1.47 8.99 21.13
C THR A 38 1.11 10.46 21.15
N GLU A 39 2.04 11.32 20.71
CA GLU A 39 1.59 12.56 20.08
C GLU A 39 0.39 12.17 19.23
N ASN A 40 -0.67 12.96 19.26
CA ASN A 40 -1.87 12.77 18.43
C ASN A 40 -1.47 12.91 16.94
N LYS A 41 -0.64 12.01 16.47
CA LYS A 41 -0.34 11.81 15.06
C LYS A 41 -1.61 11.15 14.53
N THR A 42 -2.47 11.95 13.93
CA THR A 42 -3.64 11.41 13.22
C THR A 42 -3.12 10.33 12.29
N GLU A 43 -3.64 9.11 12.46
CA GLU A 43 -3.21 7.97 11.65
C GLU A 43 -3.39 8.29 10.16
N PRO A 44 -2.44 7.91 9.30
CA PRO A 44 -2.54 8.18 7.88
C PRO A 44 -3.74 7.45 7.28
N ILE A 45 -4.39 8.10 6.33
CA ILE A 45 -5.43 7.50 5.50
C ILE A 45 -4.75 7.07 4.21
N ILE A 46 -4.86 5.80 3.85
CA ILE A 46 -4.22 5.28 2.66
C ILE A 46 -5.21 5.32 1.50
N VAL A 47 -4.88 6.10 0.49
CA VAL A 47 -5.65 6.15 -0.75
C VAL A 47 -5.04 5.17 -1.74
N ILE A 48 -5.80 4.11 -2.07
CA ILE A 48 -5.46 3.18 -3.12
C ILE A 48 -6.25 3.56 -4.37
N ASP A 49 -5.53 3.93 -5.41
CA ASP A 49 -6.10 4.34 -6.67
C ASP A 49 -5.90 3.25 -7.73
N ALA A 50 -7.00 2.68 -8.21
CA ALA A 50 -6.97 1.78 -9.37
C ALA A 50 -7.08 2.61 -10.64
N GLY A 51 -5.97 2.81 -11.35
CA GLY A 51 -5.92 3.61 -12.57
C GLY A 51 -6.94 3.18 -13.61
N HIS A 52 -7.48 4.15 -14.39
CA HIS A 52 -8.50 3.91 -15.41
C HIS A 52 -9.82 3.38 -14.85
N GLY A 53 -10.70 2.84 -15.70
CA GLY A 53 -11.98 2.23 -15.32
C GLY A 53 -13.13 2.63 -16.24
N GLY A 54 -14.21 1.84 -16.26
CA GLY A 54 -15.34 2.04 -17.15
C GLY A 54 -14.92 2.03 -18.62
N GLU A 55 -15.22 3.10 -19.35
CA GLU A 55 -14.84 3.23 -20.77
C GLU A 55 -13.33 3.44 -20.99
N ASP A 56 -12.59 3.96 -19.99
CA ASP A 56 -11.15 4.11 -20.10
C ASP A 56 -10.45 2.79 -19.75
N GLY A 57 -10.16 1.99 -20.77
CA GLY A 57 -9.44 0.73 -20.62
C GLY A 57 -7.98 0.86 -20.20
N GLY A 58 -7.41 2.07 -20.27
CA GLY A 58 -5.97 2.29 -20.14
C GLY A 58 -5.20 1.76 -21.36
N ALA A 59 -4.00 1.27 -21.13
CA ALA A 59 -3.25 0.57 -22.15
C ALA A 59 -3.89 -0.79 -22.48
N VAL A 60 -3.79 -1.20 -23.74
CA VAL A 60 -4.32 -2.48 -24.23
C VAL A 60 -3.17 -3.32 -24.78
N SER A 61 -3.02 -4.55 -24.32
CA SER A 61 -2.01 -5.48 -24.85
C SER A 61 -2.32 -5.89 -26.29
N GLU A 62 -1.38 -6.54 -26.98
CA GLU A 62 -1.62 -7.11 -28.31
C GLU A 62 -2.71 -8.20 -28.30
N SER A 63 -2.89 -8.91 -27.18
CA SER A 63 -3.95 -9.92 -26.99
C SER A 63 -5.29 -9.34 -26.52
N GLY A 64 -5.41 -8.01 -26.38
CA GLY A 64 -6.66 -7.36 -25.98
C GLY A 64 -6.87 -7.24 -24.47
N VAL A 65 -5.90 -7.59 -23.64
CA VAL A 65 -5.98 -7.42 -22.18
C VAL A 65 -5.93 -5.94 -21.81
N LEU A 66 -6.87 -5.51 -20.99
CA LEU A 66 -7.00 -4.11 -20.56
C LEU A 66 -6.23 -3.86 -19.26
N GLU A 67 -5.52 -2.76 -19.22
CA GLU A 67 -4.78 -2.30 -18.05
C GLU A 67 -5.69 -2.13 -16.83
N LYS A 68 -6.87 -1.55 -17.00
CA LYS A 68 -7.83 -1.25 -15.92
C LYS A 68 -8.20 -2.45 -15.08
N ASP A 69 -8.25 -3.66 -15.67
CA ASP A 69 -8.67 -4.89 -14.99
C ASP A 69 -7.56 -5.38 -14.05
N ILE A 70 -6.31 -5.34 -14.51
CA ILE A 70 -5.14 -5.67 -13.71
C ILE A 70 -4.97 -4.66 -12.57
N ASN A 71 -5.14 -3.35 -12.87
CA ASN A 71 -5.07 -2.28 -11.88
C ASN A 71 -6.10 -2.50 -10.75
N LEU A 72 -7.33 -2.83 -11.11
CA LEU A 72 -8.41 -3.07 -10.15
C LEU A 72 -8.09 -4.25 -9.22
N SER A 73 -7.64 -5.36 -9.79
CA SER A 73 -7.31 -6.55 -9.02
C SER A 73 -6.16 -6.32 -8.02
N ILE A 74 -5.04 -5.73 -8.46
CA ILE A 74 -3.91 -5.41 -7.57
C ILE A 74 -4.33 -4.40 -6.50
N SER A 75 -5.13 -3.39 -6.86
CA SER A 75 -5.63 -2.37 -5.94
C SER A 75 -6.53 -2.96 -4.86
N ASN A 76 -7.46 -3.84 -5.21
CA ASN A 76 -8.33 -4.51 -4.25
C ASN A 76 -7.53 -5.39 -3.28
N ASN A 77 -6.60 -6.20 -3.78
CA ASN A 77 -5.69 -6.99 -2.94
C ASN A 77 -4.85 -6.10 -2.00
N SER A 78 -4.35 -4.97 -2.49
CA SER A 78 -3.59 -4.00 -1.67
C SER A 78 -4.44 -3.38 -0.57
N ALA A 79 -5.67 -2.97 -0.90
CA ALA A 79 -6.60 -2.38 0.06
C ALA A 79 -6.99 -3.38 1.16
N ASP A 80 -7.20 -4.64 0.81
CA ASP A 80 -7.56 -5.68 1.79
C ASP A 80 -6.39 -5.99 2.73
N LEU A 81 -5.16 -6.04 2.23
CA LEU A 81 -3.96 -6.17 3.08
C LEU A 81 -3.85 -5.00 4.06
N LEU A 82 -4.01 -3.76 3.60
CA LEU A 82 -3.95 -2.58 4.48
C LEU A 82 -5.01 -2.60 5.57
N LYS A 83 -6.25 -3.02 5.25
CA LYS A 83 -7.33 -3.18 6.24
C LYS A 83 -6.98 -4.24 7.29
N ILE A 84 -6.35 -5.36 6.88
CA ILE A 84 -5.87 -6.40 7.81
C ILE A 84 -4.80 -5.84 8.76
N PHE A 85 -3.93 -4.93 8.30
CA PHE A 85 -2.96 -4.24 9.12
C PHE A 85 -3.55 -3.09 9.95
N GLY A 86 -4.86 -2.84 9.87
CA GLY A 86 -5.57 -1.84 10.69
C GLY A 86 -5.56 -0.42 10.11
N TYR A 87 -5.08 -0.21 8.88
CA TYR A 87 -5.10 1.11 8.25
C TYR A 87 -6.49 1.51 7.78
N LYS A 88 -6.81 2.80 7.88
CA LYS A 88 -7.96 3.38 7.20
C LYS A 88 -7.66 3.50 5.70
N VAL A 89 -8.49 2.87 4.86
CA VAL A 89 -8.29 2.82 3.41
C VAL A 89 -9.44 3.51 2.69
N VAL A 90 -9.11 4.34 1.72
CA VAL A 90 -10.02 4.91 0.73
C VAL A 90 -9.62 4.38 -0.63
N GLN A 91 -10.54 3.79 -1.37
CA GLN A 91 -10.30 3.35 -2.75
C GLN A 91 -11.01 4.30 -3.71
N THR A 92 -10.35 4.66 -4.81
CA THR A 92 -10.99 5.50 -5.85
C THR A 92 -12.12 4.76 -6.53
N ARG A 93 -11.94 3.46 -6.74
CA ARG A 93 -12.98 2.54 -7.23
C ARG A 93 -12.75 1.12 -6.69
N THR A 94 -13.81 0.35 -6.55
CA THR A 94 -13.79 -1.08 -6.15
C THR A 94 -14.30 -1.99 -7.26
N ASP A 95 -14.85 -1.40 -8.31
CA ASP A 95 -15.46 -2.06 -9.46
C ASP A 95 -14.96 -1.44 -10.77
N ASP A 96 -15.38 -2.00 -11.91
CA ASP A 96 -15.07 -1.45 -13.24
C ASP A 96 -15.98 -0.26 -13.57
N VAL A 97 -15.69 0.86 -12.94
CA VAL A 97 -16.41 2.14 -13.11
C VAL A 97 -15.43 3.27 -13.36
N SER A 98 -15.89 4.30 -14.08
CA SER A 98 -15.26 5.62 -14.15
C SER A 98 -15.84 6.52 -13.07
N LEU A 99 -15.06 7.51 -12.63
CA LEU A 99 -15.50 8.49 -11.62
C LEU A 99 -16.10 9.76 -12.25
N ASP A 100 -16.25 9.80 -13.56
CA ASP A 100 -16.93 10.91 -14.26
C ASP A 100 -18.43 10.94 -13.92
N ASN A 101 -19.10 12.04 -14.31
CA ASN A 101 -20.53 12.23 -14.07
C ASN A 101 -21.37 12.03 -15.34
N GLY A 102 -20.83 11.38 -16.38
CA GLY A 102 -21.52 11.15 -17.66
C GLY A 102 -21.45 12.38 -18.59
N GLU A 103 -20.32 13.06 -18.64
CA GLU A 103 -20.08 14.15 -19.58
C GLU A 103 -20.22 13.73 -21.05
N ASP A 104 -20.58 14.67 -21.94
CA ASP A 104 -20.98 14.38 -23.33
C ASP A 104 -19.88 13.75 -24.19
N SER A 105 -18.60 14.01 -23.93
CA SER A 105 -17.49 13.48 -24.73
C SER A 105 -16.54 12.61 -23.94
N VAL A 106 -15.91 11.62 -24.61
CA VAL A 106 -14.86 10.76 -24.01
C VAL A 106 -13.75 11.61 -23.37
N HIS A 107 -13.35 12.69 -24.04
CA HIS A 107 -12.31 13.58 -23.50
C HIS A 107 -12.76 14.27 -22.22
N SER A 108 -13.99 14.83 -22.17
CA SER A 108 -14.50 15.49 -20.98
C SER A 108 -14.72 14.50 -19.83
N ARG A 109 -15.19 13.28 -20.11
CA ARG A 109 -15.29 12.22 -19.09
C ARG A 109 -13.93 11.89 -18.48
N LYS A 110 -12.90 11.70 -19.32
CA LYS A 110 -11.53 11.44 -18.83
C LYS A 110 -10.98 12.58 -17.97
N VAL A 111 -11.23 13.83 -18.35
CA VAL A 111 -10.84 15.01 -17.55
C VAL A 111 -11.60 15.06 -16.22
N ALA A 112 -12.90 14.75 -16.23
CA ALA A 112 -13.72 14.70 -15.01
C ALA A 112 -13.26 13.59 -14.06
N ASP A 113 -13.01 12.38 -14.57
CA ASP A 113 -12.47 11.25 -13.81
C ASP A 113 -11.14 11.64 -13.12
N LEU A 114 -10.19 12.22 -13.85
CA LEU A 114 -8.92 12.68 -13.28
C LEU A 114 -9.10 13.74 -12.19
N LYS A 115 -10.06 14.67 -12.37
CA LYS A 115 -10.37 15.67 -11.34
C LYS A 115 -10.93 15.03 -10.08
N LYS A 116 -11.83 14.05 -10.21
CA LYS A 116 -12.40 13.32 -9.09
C LYS A 116 -11.36 12.53 -8.32
N ARG A 117 -10.44 11.84 -9.01
CA ARG A 117 -9.31 11.18 -8.38
C ARG A 117 -8.46 12.18 -7.59
N LEU A 118 -8.14 13.34 -8.18
CA LEU A 118 -7.36 14.36 -7.50
C LEU A 118 -8.09 14.93 -6.26
N GLU A 119 -9.41 15.13 -6.33
CA GLU A 119 -10.22 15.51 -5.17
C GLU A 119 -10.07 14.49 -4.03
N ILE A 120 -10.12 13.19 -4.34
CA ILE A 120 -9.91 12.11 -3.35
C ILE A 120 -8.47 12.15 -2.82
N PHE A 121 -7.46 12.32 -3.68
CA PHE A 121 -6.05 12.38 -3.26
C PHE A 121 -5.80 13.48 -2.23
N ASN A 122 -6.40 14.65 -2.43
CA ASN A 122 -6.20 15.84 -1.60
C ASN A 122 -7.32 16.06 -0.56
N SER A 123 -8.23 15.09 -0.38
CA SER A 123 -9.39 15.23 0.52
C SER A 123 -9.03 15.36 2.00
N ASP A 124 -7.88 14.83 2.40
CA ASP A 124 -7.35 14.94 3.76
C ASP A 124 -5.83 15.11 3.70
N LYS A 125 -5.29 16.01 4.53
CA LYS A 125 -3.83 16.27 4.61
C LYS A 125 -3.00 15.07 5.10
N ASN A 126 -3.64 14.09 5.70
CA ASN A 126 -3.00 12.86 6.18
C ASN A 126 -3.06 11.72 5.14
N ASN A 127 -3.58 11.98 3.95
CA ASN A 127 -3.60 10.98 2.91
C ASN A 127 -2.18 10.61 2.46
N ILE A 128 -1.99 9.31 2.21
CA ILE A 128 -0.84 8.77 1.48
C ILE A 128 -1.41 8.01 0.28
N VAL A 129 -0.95 8.35 -0.92
CA VAL A 129 -1.56 7.86 -2.16
C VAL A 129 -0.65 6.85 -2.86
N ILE A 130 -1.21 5.70 -3.17
CA ILE A 130 -0.59 4.65 -4.00
C ILE A 130 -1.53 4.38 -5.16
N SER A 131 -1.16 4.84 -6.35
CA SER A 131 -1.91 4.61 -7.60
C SER A 131 -1.29 3.44 -8.35
N ILE A 132 -2.12 2.51 -8.80
CA ILE A 132 -1.71 1.26 -9.46
C ILE A 132 -2.01 1.35 -10.94
N HIS A 133 -0.99 1.11 -11.74
CA HIS A 133 -1.00 1.18 -13.20
C HIS A 133 -0.18 0.06 -13.84
N GLN A 134 -0.31 -0.08 -15.16
CA GLN A 134 0.55 -0.93 -15.98
C GLN A 134 1.17 -0.10 -17.11
N ASN A 135 2.46 -0.31 -17.33
CA ASN A 135 3.18 0.40 -18.37
C ASN A 135 2.95 -0.26 -19.73
N LYS A 136 3.09 0.54 -20.79
CA LYS A 136 3.13 0.07 -22.17
C LYS A 136 4.20 0.83 -22.95
N PHE A 137 4.98 0.10 -23.73
CA PHE A 137 5.95 0.71 -24.64
C PHE A 137 5.92 0.05 -26.02
N SER A 138 6.41 0.75 -27.05
CA SER A 138 6.39 0.24 -28.45
C SER A 138 7.30 -0.98 -28.65
N GLN A 139 8.28 -1.19 -27.79
CA GLN A 139 9.22 -2.32 -27.84
C GLN A 139 8.93 -3.28 -26.70
N SER A 140 8.63 -4.52 -27.01
CA SER A 140 8.27 -5.57 -26.05
C SER A 140 9.41 -6.03 -25.12
N LYS A 141 10.65 -5.62 -25.38
CA LYS A 141 11.82 -5.97 -24.56
C LYS A 141 11.85 -5.28 -23.18
N TYR A 142 11.07 -4.23 -22.98
CA TYR A 142 11.04 -3.52 -21.69
C TYR A 142 10.24 -4.28 -20.68
N TYR A 143 10.76 -4.34 -19.43
CA TYR A 143 10.19 -5.08 -18.32
C TYR A 143 10.50 -4.37 -16.97
N GLY A 144 9.85 -4.84 -15.93
CA GLY A 144 10.08 -4.47 -14.54
C GLY A 144 9.28 -3.25 -14.08
N THR A 145 8.89 -3.29 -12.82
CA THR A 145 8.15 -2.21 -12.14
C THR A 145 8.88 -0.88 -12.25
N GLN A 146 8.17 0.18 -12.62
CA GLN A 146 8.65 1.54 -12.65
C GLN A 146 7.80 2.41 -11.71
N ILE A 147 8.41 3.15 -10.79
CA ILE A 147 7.65 4.00 -9.87
C ILE A 147 7.92 5.47 -10.18
N PHE A 148 6.83 6.23 -10.28
CA PHE A 148 6.86 7.69 -10.38
C PHE A 148 6.36 8.29 -9.07
N TYR A 149 6.98 9.40 -8.63
CA TYR A 149 6.60 10.08 -7.41
C TYR A 149 6.29 11.57 -7.63
N SER A 150 5.35 12.09 -6.82
CA SER A 150 4.97 13.50 -6.86
C SER A 150 6.14 14.41 -6.48
N PRO A 151 6.38 15.49 -7.25
CA PRO A 151 7.38 16.50 -6.90
C PRO A 151 6.98 17.43 -5.75
N ASN A 152 5.68 17.43 -5.37
CA ASN A 152 5.12 18.45 -4.50
C ASN A 152 5.26 18.12 -3.01
N ASN A 153 5.53 16.85 -2.69
CA ASN A 153 5.72 16.40 -1.32
C ASN A 153 7.02 15.63 -1.18
N SER A 154 7.88 16.05 -0.26
CA SER A 154 9.22 15.48 -0.06
C SER A 154 9.21 14.00 0.36
N GLN A 155 8.12 13.55 0.98
CA GLN A 155 7.96 12.16 1.41
C GLN A 155 7.63 11.21 0.26
N SER A 156 7.17 11.72 -0.88
CA SER A 156 6.80 10.90 -2.04
C SER A 156 7.99 10.09 -2.59
N GLN A 157 9.19 10.66 -2.59
CA GLN A 157 10.38 9.95 -3.05
C GLN A 157 10.72 8.79 -2.12
N ASN A 158 10.70 9.01 -0.79
CA ASN A 158 10.98 7.96 0.18
C ASN A 158 9.97 6.81 0.08
N LEU A 159 8.68 7.12 -0.04
CA LEU A 159 7.63 6.14 -0.28
C LEU A 159 7.90 5.31 -1.54
N ALA A 160 8.27 5.96 -2.64
CA ALA A 160 8.60 5.30 -3.90
C ALA A 160 9.80 4.34 -3.75
N GLU A 161 10.88 4.79 -3.09
CA GLU A 161 12.09 3.97 -2.88
C GLU A 161 11.81 2.76 -1.99
N CYS A 162 11.02 2.89 -0.93
CA CYS A 162 10.63 1.77 -0.08
C CYS A 162 9.84 0.72 -0.87
N ILE A 163 8.83 1.14 -1.64
CA ILE A 163 8.04 0.23 -2.49
C ILE A 163 8.93 -0.43 -3.55
N ARG A 164 9.78 0.35 -4.24
CA ARG A 164 10.72 -0.19 -5.22
C ARG A 164 11.62 -1.27 -4.63
N ASN A 165 12.22 -0.99 -3.47
CA ASN A 165 13.14 -1.92 -2.82
C ASN A 165 12.43 -3.21 -2.41
N SER A 166 11.21 -3.12 -1.91
CA SER A 166 10.38 -4.29 -1.57
C SER A 166 10.06 -5.13 -2.79
N VAL A 167 9.57 -4.51 -3.89
CA VAL A 167 9.26 -5.20 -5.15
C VAL A 167 10.53 -5.86 -5.73
N LYS A 168 11.64 -5.13 -5.78
CA LYS A 168 12.92 -5.68 -6.26
C LYS A 168 13.34 -6.90 -5.44
N LYS A 169 13.28 -6.81 -4.12
CA LYS A 169 13.72 -7.87 -3.21
C LYS A 169 12.87 -9.13 -3.31
N SER A 170 11.55 -8.98 -3.46
CA SER A 170 10.62 -10.11 -3.37
C SER A 170 10.21 -10.72 -4.72
N LEU A 171 10.10 -9.91 -5.78
CA LEU A 171 9.53 -10.37 -7.05
C LEU A 171 10.44 -10.17 -8.26
N GLN A 172 11.24 -9.10 -8.26
CA GLN A 172 11.96 -8.66 -9.45
C GLN A 172 13.43 -8.35 -9.15
N PRO A 173 14.25 -9.33 -8.71
CA PRO A 173 15.63 -9.09 -8.26
C PRO A 173 16.52 -8.45 -9.34
N ASP A 174 16.22 -8.71 -10.62
CA ASP A 174 16.95 -8.18 -11.78
C ASP A 174 16.42 -6.81 -12.26
N ASN A 175 15.43 -6.24 -11.56
CA ASN A 175 14.90 -4.93 -11.92
C ASN A 175 15.83 -3.81 -11.45
N GLU A 176 16.50 -3.14 -12.41
CA GLU A 176 17.42 -2.03 -12.14
C GLU A 176 16.79 -0.64 -12.33
N ARG A 177 15.46 -0.58 -12.54
CA ARG A 177 14.77 0.71 -12.72
C ARG A 177 14.80 1.52 -11.43
N GLN A 178 15.10 2.82 -11.59
CA GLN A 178 15.11 3.78 -10.48
C GLN A 178 13.76 4.49 -10.39
N CYS A 179 13.39 4.93 -9.18
CA CYS A 179 12.23 5.81 -9.02
C CYS A 179 12.41 7.10 -9.80
N LYS A 180 11.35 7.60 -10.41
CA LYS A 180 11.39 8.82 -11.23
C LYS A 180 10.49 9.90 -10.64
N LYS A 181 11.04 11.09 -10.53
CA LYS A 181 10.23 12.28 -10.27
C LYS A 181 9.27 12.49 -11.45
N ALA A 182 7.98 12.61 -11.15
CA ALA A 182 6.98 12.88 -12.18
C ALA A 182 7.26 14.22 -12.86
N ASP A 183 7.19 14.24 -14.16
CA ASP A 183 7.18 15.47 -14.95
C ASP A 183 5.77 16.06 -15.04
N GLY A 184 5.63 17.12 -15.82
CA GLY A 184 4.34 17.79 -15.98
C GLY A 184 3.27 16.99 -16.75
N SER A 185 3.60 15.84 -17.35
CA SER A 185 2.67 15.02 -18.14
C SER A 185 1.75 14.17 -17.26
N ILE A 186 2.19 13.78 -16.06
CA ILE A 186 1.40 12.97 -15.13
C ILE A 186 0.54 13.91 -14.26
N TYR A 187 -0.68 14.20 -14.73
CA TYR A 187 -1.59 15.19 -14.12
C TYR A 187 -1.79 14.98 -12.62
N LEU A 188 -2.09 13.76 -12.18
CA LEU A 188 -2.36 13.46 -10.78
C LEU A 188 -1.15 13.76 -9.90
N LEU A 189 0.03 13.25 -10.24
CA LEU A 189 1.25 13.50 -9.45
C LEU A 189 1.70 14.95 -9.51
N LYS A 190 1.44 15.66 -10.62
CA LYS A 190 1.71 17.11 -10.74
C LYS A 190 0.88 17.95 -9.77
N LYS A 191 -0.31 17.47 -9.40
CA LYS A 191 -1.30 18.21 -8.61
C LYS A 191 -1.53 17.63 -7.21
N ALA A 192 -1.08 16.42 -6.94
CA ALA A 192 -1.17 15.82 -5.61
C ALA A 192 -0.34 16.61 -4.60
N GLU A 193 -0.93 16.95 -3.46
CA GLU A 193 -0.30 17.72 -2.37
C GLU A 193 0.28 16.81 -1.29
N ASN A 194 -0.26 15.61 -1.19
CA ASN A 194 0.12 14.58 -0.23
C ASN A 194 1.24 13.67 -0.76
N PRO A 195 1.92 12.87 0.09
CA PRO A 195 2.82 11.81 -0.39
C PRO A 195 2.10 10.93 -1.41
N SER A 196 2.58 10.91 -2.66
CA SER A 196 1.86 10.25 -3.76
C SER A 196 2.82 9.60 -4.74
N VAL A 197 2.49 8.35 -5.11
CA VAL A 197 3.24 7.57 -6.09
C VAL A 197 2.30 6.92 -7.10
N ILE A 198 2.80 6.69 -8.33
CA ILE A 198 2.22 5.77 -9.30
C ILE A 198 3.17 4.59 -9.43
N VAL A 199 2.64 3.40 -9.24
CA VAL A 199 3.35 2.13 -9.39
C VAL A 199 2.92 1.50 -10.71
N GLU A 200 3.77 1.60 -11.72
CA GLU A 200 3.66 0.84 -12.97
C GLU A 200 4.17 -0.58 -12.70
N CYS A 201 3.28 -1.51 -12.42
CA CYS A 201 3.65 -2.83 -11.88
C CYS A 201 4.45 -3.69 -12.86
N GLY A 202 4.27 -3.48 -14.17
CA GLY A 202 4.99 -4.15 -15.25
C GLY A 202 4.55 -3.63 -16.60
N PHE A 203 5.09 -4.20 -17.68
CA PHE A 203 4.79 -3.78 -19.06
C PHE A 203 3.82 -4.75 -19.71
N ILE A 204 2.58 -4.32 -19.99
CA ILE A 204 1.59 -5.15 -20.71
C ILE A 204 1.95 -5.36 -22.19
N SER A 205 2.95 -4.65 -22.70
CA SER A 205 3.54 -4.86 -24.02
C SER A 205 4.61 -5.95 -24.07
N ASN A 206 5.04 -6.44 -22.89
CA ASN A 206 5.98 -7.56 -22.79
C ASN A 206 5.19 -8.86 -22.53
N PRO A 207 5.28 -9.88 -23.42
CA PRO A 207 4.48 -11.10 -23.28
C PRO A 207 4.73 -11.87 -21.97
N ASP A 208 5.98 -11.93 -21.51
CA ASP A 208 6.34 -12.67 -20.29
C ASP A 208 5.80 -11.95 -19.04
N GLU A 209 5.85 -10.61 -19.01
CA GLU A 209 5.25 -9.84 -17.93
C GLU A 209 3.73 -9.88 -17.99
N LEU A 210 3.13 -9.76 -19.19
CA LEU A 210 1.69 -9.85 -19.34
C LEU A 210 1.15 -11.18 -18.81
N ALA A 211 1.82 -12.29 -19.10
CA ALA A 211 1.43 -13.60 -18.58
C ALA A 211 1.42 -13.64 -17.02
N LYS A 212 2.41 -13.03 -16.38
CA LYS A 212 2.46 -12.88 -14.93
C LYS A 212 1.36 -11.93 -14.42
N LEU A 213 1.23 -10.75 -15.01
CA LEU A 213 0.27 -9.71 -14.61
C LEU A 213 -1.19 -10.17 -14.71
N GLN A 214 -1.50 -11.17 -15.56
CA GLN A 214 -2.81 -11.80 -15.63
C GLN A 214 -3.03 -12.90 -14.59
N SER A 215 -1.99 -13.35 -13.89
CA SER A 215 -2.10 -14.38 -12.86
C SER A 215 -2.59 -13.79 -11.53
N ASP A 216 -3.64 -14.35 -10.97
CA ASP A 216 -4.17 -13.97 -9.63
C ASP A 216 -3.08 -14.10 -8.56
N GLU A 217 -2.23 -15.11 -8.65
CA GLU A 217 -1.13 -15.33 -7.71
C GLU A 217 -0.13 -14.17 -7.77
N TYR A 218 0.35 -13.83 -8.96
CA TYR A 218 1.30 -12.74 -9.14
C TYR A 218 0.70 -11.36 -8.76
N GLN A 219 -0.59 -11.13 -9.03
CA GLN A 219 -1.28 -9.91 -8.60
C GLN A 219 -1.30 -9.77 -7.07
N LYS A 220 -1.52 -10.86 -6.33
CA LYS A 220 -1.46 -10.91 -4.87
C LYS A 220 -0.04 -10.71 -4.34
N GLU A 221 0.94 -11.32 -4.99
CA GLU A 221 2.36 -11.12 -4.68
C GLU A 221 2.78 -9.67 -4.90
N MET A 222 2.38 -9.06 -6.02
CA MET A 222 2.63 -7.65 -6.31
C MET A 222 2.00 -6.74 -5.27
N ALA A 223 0.73 -6.95 -4.92
CA ALA A 223 0.06 -6.22 -3.85
C ALA A 223 0.81 -6.37 -2.51
N THR A 224 1.23 -7.58 -2.18
CA THR A 224 2.02 -7.85 -0.95
C THR A 224 3.35 -7.10 -0.96
N ALA A 225 4.05 -7.10 -2.08
CA ALA A 225 5.32 -6.39 -2.21
C ALA A 225 5.15 -4.86 -2.08
N ILE A 226 4.10 -4.29 -2.70
CA ILE A 226 3.77 -2.86 -2.60
C ILE A 226 3.47 -2.49 -1.15
N ILE A 227 2.61 -3.26 -0.48
CA ILE A 227 2.21 -2.95 0.90
C ILE A 227 3.36 -3.19 1.88
N THR A 228 4.21 -4.20 1.68
CA THR A 228 5.43 -4.37 2.48
C THR A 228 6.33 -3.14 2.37
N GLY A 229 6.54 -2.61 1.17
CA GLY A 229 7.31 -1.37 0.99
C GLY A 229 6.65 -0.14 1.61
N PHE A 230 5.32 -0.05 1.59
CA PHE A 230 4.59 0.98 2.32
C PHE A 230 4.78 0.85 3.84
N LEU A 231 4.71 -0.36 4.40
CA LEU A 231 4.97 -0.59 5.83
C LEU A 231 6.41 -0.22 6.21
N ASP A 232 7.40 -0.56 5.37
CA ASP A 232 8.80 -0.15 5.58
C ASP A 232 8.92 1.39 5.61
N TYR A 233 8.16 2.10 4.78
CA TYR A 233 8.10 3.57 4.79
C TYR A 233 7.50 4.13 6.09
N THR A 234 6.47 3.51 6.65
CA THR A 234 5.82 4.00 7.87
C THR A 234 6.61 3.74 9.15
N HIS A 235 7.59 2.84 9.11
CA HIS A 235 8.44 2.48 10.26
C HIS A 235 9.78 3.22 10.29
N GLN A 236 10.02 4.16 9.38
CA GLN A 236 11.20 5.05 9.37
C GLN A 236 10.91 6.33 10.15
#